data_c202b7acf09b7d0e3d16cdc7dde74fdb
#
_entry.id   c202b7acf09b7d0e3d16cdc7dde74fdb
#
_cell.length_a   1.000
_cell.length_b   1.000
_cell.length_c   1.000
_cell.angle_alpha   90.00
_cell.angle_beta   90.00
_cell.angle_gamma   90.00
#
_symmetry.space_group_name_H-M   'P 1'
#
loop_
_entity.id
_entity.type
_entity.pdbx_description
1 polymer ?
#
loop_
_entity_poly.entity_id
_entity_poly.type
_entity_poly.pdbx_seq_one_letter_code
_entity_poly.pdbx_strand_id
1 'polypeptide(L)'
;QPTVMRFCRSIGVQGLADFKLKLASGLTGGAITVAHCHVEISDSDAELARKVLGNNASAALALRDMLDVKALTAAIELLRGAQRVELLAVGSARVVADDMQQKLLNLGIVSSFFADPQAQEMSAAMLKPGDVALVISRSGALPELLRTVKVAQGCGARVLAITASGSPLAKLADVLLTLNHPEGNLNFVPMIVRLLQLMMLDILSVGLARRDTAQRTSAAELEEGQLHGMRISGKLKFGGHLE
;
A
#
# COMPACT_ATOMS: atom_id res chain seq x y z
N GLN A 1 -14.69 -9.14 42.82
CA GLN A 1 -15.18 -8.39 41.65
C GLN A 1 -15.84 -7.03 41.95
N PRO A 2 -16.59 -6.80 43.04
CA PRO A 2 -17.19 -5.48 43.32
C PRO A 2 -16.17 -4.36 43.52
N THR A 3 -15.00 -4.66 44.06
CA THR A 3 -13.93 -3.71 44.33
C THR A 3 -13.28 -3.17 43.07
N VAL A 4 -13.06 -4.03 42.07
CA VAL A 4 -12.50 -3.64 40.78
C VAL A 4 -13.47 -2.71 40.03
N MET A 5 -14.75 -2.99 40.06
CA MET A 5 -15.77 -2.14 39.42
C MET A 5 -15.92 -0.78 40.13
N ARG A 6 -15.78 -0.74 41.46
CA ARG A 6 -15.75 0.55 42.21
C ARG A 6 -14.53 1.38 41.82
N PHE A 7 -13.36 0.76 41.80
CA PHE A 7 -12.13 1.41 41.38
C PHE A 7 -12.25 1.98 39.95
N CYS A 8 -12.72 1.18 38.98
CA CYS A 8 -12.93 1.65 37.64
C CYS A 8 -13.85 2.88 37.56
N ARG A 9 -14.96 2.87 38.32
CA ARG A 9 -15.88 4.00 38.39
C ARG A 9 -15.27 5.25 39.08
N SER A 10 -14.44 5.07 40.08
CA SER A 10 -13.81 6.20 40.80
C SER A 10 -12.79 6.97 39.94
N ILE A 11 -12.22 6.32 38.93
CA ILE A 11 -11.30 6.93 37.95
C ILE A 11 -11.98 7.27 36.61
N GLY A 12 -13.32 7.24 36.56
CA GLY A 12 -14.09 7.67 35.39
C GLY A 12 -14.06 6.70 34.21
N VAL A 13 -13.83 5.38 34.45
CA VAL A 13 -13.88 4.35 33.39
C VAL A 13 -15.07 3.40 33.61
N GLN A 14 -15.67 2.91 32.54
CA GLN A 14 -16.92 2.14 32.58
C GLN A 14 -16.73 0.69 33.03
N GLY A 15 -15.49 0.20 33.18
CA GLY A 15 -15.19 -1.14 33.66
C GLY A 15 -13.74 -1.56 33.40
N LEU A 16 -13.42 -2.82 33.76
CA LEU A 16 -12.05 -3.35 33.64
C LEU A 16 -11.51 -3.36 32.22
N ALA A 17 -12.36 -3.57 31.23
CA ALA A 17 -11.98 -3.53 29.82
C ALA A 17 -11.59 -2.10 29.39
N ASP A 18 -12.41 -1.11 29.74
CA ASP A 18 -12.15 0.32 29.47
C ASP A 18 -10.91 0.81 30.25
N PHE A 19 -10.72 0.34 31.49
CA PHE A 19 -9.51 0.61 32.28
C PHE A 19 -8.25 0.07 31.60
N LYS A 20 -8.24 -1.20 31.17
CA LYS A 20 -7.10 -1.80 30.49
C LYS A 20 -6.76 -1.07 29.19
N LEU A 21 -7.78 -0.62 28.47
CA LEU A 21 -7.62 0.14 27.24
C LEU A 21 -6.98 1.50 27.49
N LYS A 22 -7.50 2.27 28.44
CA LYS A 22 -6.94 3.59 28.80
C LYS A 22 -5.55 3.48 29.42
N LEU A 23 -5.26 2.41 30.16
CA LEU A 23 -3.94 2.14 30.69
C LEU A 23 -2.93 1.83 29.55
N ALA A 24 -3.32 0.99 28.60
CA ALA A 24 -2.48 0.68 27.46
C ALA A 24 -2.19 1.93 26.60
N SER A 25 -3.19 2.79 26.39
CA SER A 25 -3.02 4.05 25.66
C SER A 25 -2.13 5.07 26.38
N GLY A 26 -2.17 5.09 27.72
CA GLY A 26 -1.30 5.95 28.54
C GLY A 26 0.16 5.50 28.58
N LEU A 27 0.42 4.21 28.48
CA LEU A 27 1.77 3.63 28.50
C LEU A 27 2.50 3.74 27.15
N THR A 28 1.78 3.95 26.05
CA THR A 28 2.32 4.04 24.68
C THR A 28 2.55 5.47 24.19
N GLY A 29 2.66 6.44 25.10
CA GLY A 29 3.06 7.80 24.73
C GLY A 29 2.04 8.56 23.86
N GLY A 30 0.74 8.36 24.10
CA GLY A 30 -0.33 9.11 23.44
C GLY A 30 -0.78 8.54 22.08
N ALA A 31 -0.33 7.36 21.69
CA ALA A 31 -0.94 6.65 20.59
C ALA A 31 -2.39 6.31 20.95
N ILE A 32 -3.35 6.88 20.21
CA ILE A 32 -4.77 6.58 20.38
C ILE A 32 -4.97 5.11 19.95
N THR A 33 -4.87 4.20 20.93
CA THR A 33 -5.27 2.80 20.70
C THR A 33 -6.79 2.77 20.71
N VAL A 34 -7.40 3.11 19.57
CA VAL A 34 -8.84 2.94 19.40
C VAL A 34 -9.08 1.44 19.29
N ALA A 35 -9.63 0.83 20.34
CA ALA A 35 -9.99 -0.58 20.29
C ALA A 35 -11.00 -0.81 19.19
N HIS A 36 -10.84 -1.92 18.47
CA HIS A 36 -11.83 -2.34 17.49
C HIS A 36 -13.20 -2.52 18.18
N CYS A 37 -14.16 -1.67 17.86
CA CYS A 37 -15.49 -1.68 18.44
C CYS A 37 -16.42 -2.57 17.61
N HIS A 38 -17.06 -3.54 18.25
CA HIS A 38 -18.08 -4.37 17.59
C HIS A 38 -19.29 -3.50 17.21
N VAL A 39 -19.72 -3.61 15.97
CA VAL A 39 -21.00 -3.05 15.50
C VAL A 39 -22.11 -4.03 15.87
N GLU A 40 -23.14 -3.56 16.51
CA GLU A 40 -24.31 -4.34 16.94
C GLU A 40 -25.55 -3.94 16.12
N ILE A 41 -26.50 -4.87 15.97
CA ILE A 41 -27.76 -4.61 15.26
C ILE A 41 -28.58 -3.53 15.99
N SER A 42 -28.39 -3.39 17.28
CA SER A 42 -29.08 -2.40 18.14
C SER A 42 -28.43 -1.02 18.14
N ASP A 43 -27.27 -0.84 17.48
CA ASP A 43 -26.60 0.45 17.42
C ASP A 43 -27.49 1.50 16.71
N SER A 44 -27.57 2.70 17.24
CA SER A 44 -28.10 3.84 16.53
C SER A 44 -27.21 4.22 15.34
N ASP A 45 -27.73 4.91 14.35
CA ASP A 45 -26.93 5.37 13.18
C ASP A 45 -25.72 6.20 13.61
N ALA A 46 -25.82 7.00 14.66
CA ALA A 46 -24.71 7.77 15.22
C ALA A 46 -23.62 6.89 15.85
N GLU A 47 -24.01 5.83 16.56
CA GLU A 47 -23.08 4.85 17.13
C GLU A 47 -22.44 4.01 16.05
N LEU A 48 -23.21 3.56 15.05
CA LEU A 48 -22.70 2.86 13.89
C LEU A 48 -21.62 3.70 13.16
N ALA A 49 -21.93 4.95 12.84
CA ALA A 49 -20.98 5.83 12.15
C ALA A 49 -19.69 6.02 12.98
N ARG A 50 -19.80 6.26 14.28
CA ARG A 50 -18.66 6.43 15.19
C ARG A 50 -17.81 5.16 15.29
N LYS A 51 -18.44 3.98 15.39
CA LYS A 51 -17.74 2.69 15.46
C LYS A 51 -17.00 2.39 14.13
N VAL A 52 -17.66 2.57 12.99
CA VAL A 52 -17.05 2.32 11.66
C VAL A 52 -15.87 3.25 11.42
N LEU A 53 -16.02 4.55 11.65
CA LEU A 53 -14.94 5.52 11.47
C LEU A 53 -13.80 5.29 12.47
N GLY A 54 -14.12 4.98 13.74
CA GLY A 54 -13.14 4.66 14.76
C GLY A 54 -12.31 3.43 14.42
N ASN A 55 -12.95 2.36 13.95
CA ASN A 55 -12.27 1.14 13.51
C ASN A 55 -11.33 1.39 12.33
N ASN A 56 -11.77 2.18 11.35
CA ASN A 56 -10.95 2.56 10.20
C ASN A 56 -9.73 3.40 10.62
N ALA A 57 -9.93 4.38 11.50
CA ALA A 57 -8.83 5.20 12.02
C ALA A 57 -7.80 4.36 12.79
N SER A 58 -8.28 3.44 13.64
CA SER A 58 -7.40 2.51 14.39
C SER A 58 -6.58 1.62 13.45
N ALA A 59 -7.23 1.09 12.42
CA ALA A 59 -6.56 0.23 11.45
C ALA A 59 -5.49 1.00 10.65
N ALA A 60 -5.76 2.26 10.30
CA ALA A 60 -4.80 3.14 9.63
C ALA A 60 -3.57 3.44 10.51
N LEU A 61 -3.79 3.71 11.82
CA LEU A 61 -2.70 3.89 12.77
C LEU A 61 -1.87 2.62 12.96
N ALA A 62 -2.53 1.47 13.07
CA ALA A 62 -1.84 0.18 13.15
C ALA A 62 -1.01 -0.10 11.89
N LEU A 63 -1.53 0.20 10.69
CA LEU A 63 -0.77 0.08 9.45
C LEU A 63 0.49 0.94 9.47
N ARG A 64 0.39 2.20 9.90
CA ARG A 64 1.55 3.12 10.03
C ARG A 64 2.65 2.51 10.91
N ASP A 65 2.26 1.95 12.06
CA ASP A 65 3.20 1.47 13.07
C ASP A 65 3.82 0.10 12.70
N MET A 66 3.14 -0.67 11.84
CA MET A 66 3.57 -2.01 11.39
C MET A 66 4.24 -2.00 10.02
N LEU A 67 4.27 -0.86 9.31
CA LEU A 67 4.78 -0.78 7.94
C LEU A 67 6.29 -1.04 7.90
N ASP A 68 6.70 -2.08 7.16
CA ASP A 68 8.10 -2.33 6.87
C ASP A 68 8.61 -1.35 5.80
N VAL A 69 9.35 -0.35 6.26
CA VAL A 69 9.91 0.70 5.39
C VAL A 69 10.91 0.14 4.38
N LYS A 70 11.63 -0.95 4.72
CA LYS A 70 12.57 -1.60 3.79
C LYS A 70 11.82 -2.28 2.66
N ALA A 71 10.77 -3.03 3.00
CA ALA A 71 9.90 -3.66 2.00
C ALA A 71 9.19 -2.60 1.14
N LEU A 72 8.72 -1.49 1.73
CA LEU A 72 8.14 -0.36 0.99
C LEU A 72 9.15 0.24 0.00
N THR A 73 10.37 0.49 0.45
CA THR A 73 11.43 1.00 -0.43
C THR A 73 11.72 0.05 -1.59
N ALA A 74 11.83 -1.25 -1.32
CA ALA A 74 12.04 -2.27 -2.34
C ALA A 74 10.87 -2.35 -3.33
N ALA A 75 9.63 -2.22 -2.86
CA ALA A 75 8.43 -2.20 -3.70
C ALA A 75 8.41 -0.99 -4.65
N ILE A 76 8.73 0.20 -4.15
CA ILE A 76 8.81 1.40 -4.97
C ILE A 76 9.91 1.26 -6.04
N GLU A 77 11.11 0.77 -5.69
CA GLU A 77 12.18 0.56 -6.66
C GLU A 77 11.82 -0.50 -7.70
N LEU A 78 11.15 -1.57 -7.28
CA LEU A 78 10.70 -2.62 -8.18
C LEU A 78 9.71 -2.08 -9.22
N LEU A 79 8.70 -1.32 -8.79
CA LEU A 79 7.70 -0.71 -9.69
C LEU A 79 8.31 0.36 -10.59
N ARG A 80 9.26 1.16 -10.09
CA ARG A 80 9.95 2.18 -10.85
C ARG A 80 10.80 1.59 -12.00
N GLY A 81 11.42 0.44 -11.77
CA GLY A 81 12.23 -0.27 -12.76
C GLY A 81 11.44 -1.19 -13.69
N ALA A 82 10.12 -1.31 -13.50
CA ALA A 82 9.29 -2.19 -14.29
C ALA A 82 9.10 -1.67 -15.72
N GLN A 83 9.22 -2.56 -16.72
CA GLN A 83 8.84 -2.25 -18.10
C GLN A 83 7.32 -2.25 -18.25
N ARG A 84 6.63 -3.14 -17.55
CA ARG A 84 5.17 -3.25 -17.47
C ARG A 84 4.77 -3.76 -16.08
N VAL A 85 3.65 -3.28 -15.58
CA VAL A 85 3.03 -3.78 -14.35
C VAL A 85 1.70 -4.45 -14.68
N GLU A 86 1.60 -5.73 -14.39
CA GLU A 86 0.34 -6.48 -14.47
C GLU A 86 -0.27 -6.56 -13.08
N LEU A 87 -1.50 -6.08 -12.93
CA LEU A 87 -2.24 -6.12 -11.68
C LEU A 87 -3.07 -7.39 -11.61
N LEU A 88 -2.90 -8.15 -10.54
CA LEU A 88 -3.62 -9.41 -10.31
C LEU A 88 -4.44 -9.32 -9.02
N ALA A 89 -5.76 -9.39 -9.15
CA ALA A 89 -6.68 -9.29 -8.02
C ALA A 89 -8.03 -9.95 -8.33
N VAL A 90 -8.63 -10.58 -7.32
CA VAL A 90 -9.92 -11.26 -7.45
C VAL A 90 -10.88 -10.80 -6.35
N GLY A 91 -12.17 -10.86 -6.61
CA GLY A 91 -13.22 -10.49 -5.67
C GLY A 91 -13.20 -9.01 -5.30
N SER A 92 -13.25 -8.68 -4.02
CA SER A 92 -13.29 -7.29 -3.52
C SER A 92 -11.98 -6.50 -3.77
N ALA A 93 -10.85 -7.19 -3.97
CA ALA A 93 -9.58 -6.54 -4.28
C ALA A 93 -9.51 -5.99 -5.72
N ARG A 94 -10.45 -6.34 -6.60
CA ARG A 94 -10.53 -5.82 -7.98
C ARG A 94 -10.62 -4.30 -8.03
N VAL A 95 -11.43 -3.71 -7.15
CA VAL A 95 -11.59 -2.24 -7.07
C VAL A 95 -10.27 -1.56 -6.69
N VAL A 96 -9.48 -2.23 -5.85
CA VAL A 96 -8.16 -1.74 -5.42
C VAL A 96 -7.14 -1.82 -6.56
N ALA A 97 -7.20 -2.89 -7.37
CA ALA A 97 -6.34 -3.04 -8.54
C ALA A 97 -6.67 -2.01 -9.63
N ASP A 98 -7.96 -1.75 -9.86
CA ASP A 98 -8.43 -0.75 -10.83
C ASP A 98 -7.95 0.66 -10.45
N ASP A 99 -8.08 1.04 -9.18
CA ASP A 99 -7.57 2.30 -8.64
C ASP A 99 -6.03 2.42 -8.83
N MET A 100 -5.30 1.34 -8.57
CA MET A 100 -3.84 1.35 -8.78
C MET A 100 -3.46 1.45 -10.26
N GLN A 101 -4.19 0.80 -11.14
CA GLN A 101 -3.95 0.94 -12.60
C GLN A 101 -4.05 2.40 -13.03
N GLN A 102 -5.10 3.10 -12.60
CA GLN A 102 -5.28 4.51 -12.91
C GLN A 102 -4.11 5.37 -12.37
N LYS A 103 -3.66 5.09 -11.13
CA LYS A 103 -2.51 5.79 -10.53
C LYS A 103 -1.22 5.56 -11.32
N LEU A 104 -0.94 4.31 -11.73
CA LEU A 104 0.24 3.98 -12.53
C LEU A 104 0.21 4.65 -13.90
N LEU A 105 -0.95 4.65 -14.57
CA LEU A 105 -1.12 5.36 -15.85
C LEU A 105 -0.87 6.87 -15.73
N ASN A 106 -1.35 7.49 -14.65
CA ASN A 106 -1.09 8.91 -14.38
C ASN A 106 0.40 9.21 -14.15
N LEU A 107 1.18 8.23 -13.70
CA LEU A 107 2.63 8.30 -13.53
C LEU A 107 3.40 7.90 -14.80
N GLY A 108 2.71 7.59 -15.89
CA GLY A 108 3.34 7.14 -17.14
C GLY A 108 3.88 5.71 -17.10
N ILE A 109 3.49 4.91 -16.10
CA ILE A 109 3.91 3.51 -15.98
C ILE A 109 2.92 2.63 -16.73
N VAL A 110 3.41 1.86 -17.70
CA VAL A 110 2.59 0.93 -18.48
C VAL A 110 2.03 -0.13 -17.54
N SER A 111 0.71 -0.19 -17.46
CA SER A 111 0.04 -1.14 -16.56
C SER A 111 -1.26 -1.67 -17.16
N SER A 112 -1.66 -2.88 -16.76
CA SER A 112 -2.93 -3.50 -17.14
C SER A 112 -3.55 -4.25 -15.98
N PHE A 113 -4.87 -4.24 -15.98
CA PHE A 113 -5.71 -5.00 -15.08
C PHE A 113 -6.91 -5.57 -15.84
N PHE A 114 -7.17 -6.85 -15.66
CA PHE A 114 -8.35 -7.51 -16.21
C PHE A 114 -9.26 -7.99 -15.09
N ALA A 115 -10.55 -7.68 -15.18
CA ALA A 115 -11.52 -8.08 -14.17
C ALA A 115 -11.80 -9.60 -14.19
N ASP A 116 -11.64 -10.24 -15.34
CA ASP A 116 -11.86 -11.66 -15.53
C ASP A 116 -10.61 -12.48 -15.16
N PRO A 117 -10.71 -13.52 -14.29
CA PRO A 117 -9.55 -14.30 -13.87
C PRO A 117 -8.85 -15.05 -15.01
N GLN A 118 -9.58 -15.48 -16.04
CA GLN A 118 -8.99 -16.15 -17.18
C GLN A 118 -8.17 -15.17 -18.04
N ALA A 119 -8.70 -13.96 -18.23
CA ALA A 119 -7.97 -12.90 -18.90
C ALA A 119 -6.71 -12.49 -18.11
N GLN A 120 -6.76 -12.48 -16.76
CA GLN A 120 -5.56 -12.27 -15.93
C GLN A 120 -4.51 -13.36 -16.16
N GLU A 121 -4.91 -14.64 -16.22
CA GLU A 121 -3.96 -15.74 -16.47
C GLU A 121 -3.35 -15.65 -17.89
N MET A 122 -4.15 -15.31 -18.89
CA MET A 122 -3.66 -15.10 -20.26
C MET A 122 -2.66 -13.91 -20.31
N SER A 123 -2.96 -12.81 -19.65
CA SER A 123 -2.08 -11.65 -19.59
C SER A 123 -0.78 -11.96 -18.83
N ALA A 124 -0.88 -12.70 -17.72
CA ALA A 124 0.28 -13.15 -16.94
C ALA A 124 1.23 -14.04 -17.78
N ALA A 125 0.70 -14.85 -18.69
CA ALA A 125 1.50 -15.69 -19.60
C ALA A 125 2.26 -14.87 -20.68
N MET A 126 1.93 -13.60 -20.85
CA MET A 126 2.62 -12.69 -21.79
C MET A 126 3.72 -11.85 -21.13
N LEU A 127 3.89 -11.97 -19.82
CA LEU A 127 4.92 -11.23 -19.07
C LEU A 127 6.32 -11.73 -19.44
N LYS A 128 7.32 -10.90 -19.18
CA LYS A 128 8.73 -11.13 -19.53
C LYS A 128 9.63 -10.71 -18.36
N PRO A 129 10.90 -11.11 -18.37
CA PRO A 129 11.90 -10.53 -17.46
C PRO A 129 11.94 -9.00 -17.57
N GLY A 130 11.88 -8.32 -16.43
CA GLY A 130 11.74 -6.86 -16.33
C GLY A 130 10.30 -6.39 -16.09
N ASP A 131 9.29 -7.26 -16.25
CA ASP A 131 7.91 -6.98 -15.89
C ASP A 131 7.65 -7.32 -14.43
N VAL A 132 6.60 -6.73 -13.86
CA VAL A 132 6.17 -6.94 -12.47
C VAL A 132 4.72 -7.36 -12.41
N ALA A 133 4.43 -8.45 -11.71
CA ALA A 133 3.08 -8.81 -11.28
C ALA A 133 2.81 -8.19 -9.90
N LEU A 134 1.95 -7.17 -9.82
CA LEU A 134 1.47 -6.59 -8.57
C LEU A 134 0.20 -7.32 -8.15
N VAL A 135 0.31 -8.12 -7.10
CA VAL A 135 -0.75 -9.03 -6.66
C VAL A 135 -1.38 -8.53 -5.37
N ILE A 136 -2.69 -8.32 -5.40
CA ILE A 136 -3.45 -7.79 -4.26
C ILE A 136 -4.45 -8.85 -3.79
N SER A 137 -4.24 -9.37 -2.59
CA SER A 137 -5.12 -10.39 -2.00
C SER A 137 -5.12 -10.32 -0.49
N ARG A 138 -6.29 -10.28 0.13
CA ARG A 138 -6.41 -10.29 1.58
C ARG A 138 -5.85 -11.57 2.21
N SER A 139 -6.36 -12.71 1.81
CA SER A 139 -5.96 -14.01 2.37
C SER A 139 -4.68 -14.58 1.78
N GLY A 140 -4.36 -14.19 0.54
CA GLY A 140 -3.24 -14.77 -0.21
C GLY A 140 -3.34 -16.27 -0.45
N ALA A 141 -4.56 -16.84 -0.39
CA ALA A 141 -4.78 -18.28 -0.40
C ALA A 141 -5.69 -18.76 -1.55
N LEU A 142 -6.15 -17.87 -2.43
CA LEU A 142 -7.04 -18.23 -3.54
C LEU A 142 -6.30 -19.07 -4.58
N PRO A 143 -6.70 -20.34 -4.84
CA PRO A 143 -5.95 -21.24 -5.73
C PRO A 143 -5.79 -20.71 -7.16
N GLU A 144 -6.84 -20.10 -7.71
CA GLU A 144 -6.83 -19.50 -9.04
C GLU A 144 -5.80 -18.36 -9.16
N LEU A 145 -5.76 -17.46 -8.17
CA LEU A 145 -4.79 -16.36 -8.15
C LEU A 145 -3.35 -16.88 -7.99
N LEU A 146 -3.14 -17.88 -7.13
CA LEU A 146 -1.82 -18.49 -6.95
C LEU A 146 -1.33 -19.20 -8.22
N ARG A 147 -2.24 -19.78 -9.01
CA ARG A 147 -1.90 -20.38 -10.31
C ARG A 147 -1.44 -19.29 -11.28
N THR A 148 -2.19 -18.20 -11.41
CA THR A 148 -1.83 -17.05 -12.25
C THR A 148 -0.48 -16.44 -11.86
N VAL A 149 -0.20 -16.30 -10.55
CA VAL A 149 1.10 -15.82 -10.06
C VAL A 149 2.25 -16.74 -10.48
N LYS A 150 2.06 -18.06 -10.39
CA LYS A 150 3.08 -19.03 -10.84
C LYS A 150 3.32 -18.96 -12.35
N VAL A 151 2.28 -18.70 -13.14
CA VAL A 151 2.42 -18.45 -14.59
C VAL A 151 3.28 -17.21 -14.82
N ALA A 152 3.00 -16.09 -14.14
CA ALA A 152 3.80 -14.87 -14.23
C ALA A 152 5.28 -15.11 -13.88
N GLN A 153 5.54 -15.83 -12.78
CA GLN A 153 6.91 -16.20 -12.37
C GLN A 153 7.61 -17.10 -13.41
N GLY A 154 6.87 -18.07 -13.96
CA GLY A 154 7.38 -18.95 -15.02
C GLY A 154 7.80 -18.20 -16.28
N CYS A 155 7.21 -17.03 -16.55
CA CYS A 155 7.56 -16.11 -17.64
C CYS A 155 8.70 -15.13 -17.26
N GLY A 156 9.22 -15.19 -16.04
CA GLY A 156 10.33 -14.36 -15.57
C GLY A 156 9.93 -13.02 -14.95
N ALA A 157 8.63 -12.76 -14.75
CA ALA A 157 8.18 -11.56 -14.06
C ALA A 157 8.46 -11.65 -12.55
N ARG A 158 8.77 -10.51 -11.93
CA ARG A 158 8.91 -10.41 -10.48
C ARG A 158 7.56 -10.17 -9.82
N VAL A 159 7.38 -10.69 -8.62
CA VAL A 159 6.13 -10.63 -7.88
C VAL A 159 6.22 -9.67 -6.71
N LEU A 160 5.42 -8.59 -6.76
CA LEU A 160 5.13 -7.73 -5.62
C LEU A 160 3.76 -8.11 -5.05
N ALA A 161 3.71 -8.56 -3.81
CA ALA A 161 2.45 -8.95 -3.18
C ALA A 161 2.05 -8.03 -2.04
N ILE A 162 0.74 -7.70 -1.99
CA ILE A 162 0.09 -7.03 -0.85
C ILE A 162 -0.88 -8.03 -0.25
N THR A 163 -0.51 -8.66 0.87
CA THR A 163 -1.28 -9.77 1.46
C THR A 163 -0.93 -10.02 2.93
N ALA A 164 -1.65 -10.94 3.58
CA ALA A 164 -1.34 -11.39 4.93
C ALA A 164 0.02 -12.11 4.99
N SER A 165 0.76 -11.89 6.10
CA SER A 165 2.01 -12.60 6.37
C SER A 165 1.78 -14.11 6.47
N GLY A 166 2.78 -14.90 6.04
CA GLY A 166 2.70 -16.36 6.11
C GLY A 166 1.70 -17.03 5.16
N SER A 167 0.97 -16.25 4.36
CA SER A 167 0.05 -16.77 3.34
C SER A 167 0.81 -17.52 2.21
N PRO A 168 0.14 -18.41 1.46
CA PRO A 168 0.74 -19.02 0.28
C PRO A 168 1.28 -18.00 -0.74
N LEU A 169 0.58 -16.88 -0.95
CA LEU A 169 1.01 -15.81 -1.83
C LEU A 169 2.26 -15.09 -1.29
N ALA A 170 2.33 -14.88 0.03
CA ALA A 170 3.51 -14.26 0.66
C ALA A 170 4.80 -15.06 0.40
N LYS A 171 4.69 -16.40 0.28
CA LYS A 171 5.84 -17.28 -0.03
C LYS A 171 6.28 -17.22 -1.50
N LEU A 172 5.42 -16.75 -2.39
CA LEU A 172 5.71 -16.57 -3.81
C LEU A 172 6.26 -15.17 -4.14
N ALA A 173 6.13 -14.22 -3.21
CA ALA A 173 6.50 -12.84 -3.46
C ALA A 173 8.02 -12.62 -3.41
N ASP A 174 8.57 -11.90 -4.38
CA ASP A 174 9.92 -11.33 -4.34
C ASP A 174 9.99 -10.13 -3.39
N VAL A 175 8.90 -9.35 -3.34
CA VAL A 175 8.70 -8.25 -2.41
C VAL A 175 7.31 -8.38 -1.80
N LEU A 176 7.24 -8.34 -0.46
CA LEU A 176 6.01 -8.48 0.29
C LEU A 176 5.70 -7.22 1.09
N LEU A 177 4.55 -6.62 0.83
CA LEU A 177 3.94 -5.62 1.69
C LEU A 177 2.85 -6.29 2.53
N THR A 178 3.14 -6.47 3.80
CA THR A 178 2.28 -7.23 4.70
C THR A 178 1.09 -6.40 5.16
N LEU A 179 -0.11 -6.96 5.05
CA LEU A 179 -1.34 -6.44 5.61
C LEU A 179 -2.00 -7.51 6.50
N ASN A 180 -1.72 -7.43 7.80
CA ASN A 180 -2.37 -8.27 8.80
C ASN A 180 -3.43 -7.46 9.52
N HIS A 181 -4.68 -7.77 9.28
CA HIS A 181 -5.80 -7.19 10.03
C HIS A 181 -6.75 -8.30 10.44
N PRO A 182 -6.99 -8.49 11.75
CA PRO A 182 -7.97 -9.45 12.22
C PRO A 182 -9.35 -8.96 11.81
N GLU A 183 -10.01 -9.69 10.92
CA GLU A 183 -11.42 -9.47 10.67
C GLU A 183 -12.22 -10.09 11.79
N GLY A 184 -12.96 -9.26 12.52
CA GLY A 184 -13.99 -9.77 13.42
C GLY A 184 -15.05 -10.54 12.63
N ASN A 185 -15.73 -11.49 13.30
CA ASN A 185 -16.81 -12.32 12.75
C ASN A 185 -18.07 -11.51 12.36
N LEU A 186 -17.91 -10.33 11.78
CA LEU A 186 -19.04 -9.54 11.33
C LEU A 186 -19.51 -10.05 9.98
N ASN A 187 -20.78 -10.40 9.90
CA ASN A 187 -21.51 -10.71 8.67
C ASN A 187 -21.57 -9.52 7.69
N PHE A 188 -20.90 -8.42 8.02
CA PHE A 188 -20.78 -7.22 7.20
C PHE A 188 -19.46 -7.25 6.43
N VAL A 189 -19.55 -6.92 5.16
CA VAL A 189 -18.49 -6.96 4.14
C VAL A 189 -17.14 -6.45 4.70
N PRO A 190 -16.02 -7.13 4.44
CA PRO A 190 -14.69 -6.76 4.90
C PRO A 190 -14.23 -5.43 4.29
N MET A 191 -14.61 -4.32 4.92
CA MET A 191 -14.34 -2.98 4.40
C MET A 191 -12.95 -2.48 4.80
N ILE A 192 -12.47 -2.83 5.99
CA ILE A 192 -11.23 -2.28 6.56
C ILE A 192 -10.01 -2.70 5.75
N VAL A 193 -9.88 -3.98 5.42
CA VAL A 193 -8.71 -4.46 4.65
C VAL A 193 -8.63 -3.80 3.28
N ARG A 194 -9.75 -3.56 2.62
CA ARG A 194 -9.79 -2.83 1.35
C ARG A 194 -9.29 -1.39 1.50
N LEU A 195 -9.68 -0.70 2.57
CA LEU A 195 -9.19 0.66 2.85
C LEU A 195 -7.68 0.66 3.13
N LEU A 196 -7.18 -0.32 3.89
CA LEU A 196 -5.75 -0.48 4.14
C LEU A 196 -4.97 -0.78 2.86
N GLN A 197 -5.54 -1.59 1.95
CA GLN A 197 -4.96 -1.84 0.63
C GLN A 197 -4.89 -0.55 -0.19
N LEU A 198 -5.96 0.25 -0.24
CA LEU A 198 -5.96 1.56 -0.92
C LEU A 198 -4.91 2.50 -0.33
N MET A 199 -4.83 2.62 1.00
CA MET A 199 -3.79 3.43 1.67
C MET A 199 -2.37 2.97 1.32
N MET A 200 -2.14 1.65 1.25
CA MET A 200 -0.84 1.10 0.84
C MET A 200 -0.50 1.50 -0.60
N LEU A 201 -1.48 1.46 -1.51
CA LEU A 201 -1.30 1.88 -2.90
C LEU A 201 -1.08 3.40 -3.03
N ASP A 202 -1.73 4.21 -2.18
CA ASP A 202 -1.47 5.64 -2.10
C ASP A 202 -0.02 5.93 -1.69
N ILE A 203 0.49 5.22 -0.68
CA ILE A 203 1.88 5.35 -0.24
C ILE A 203 2.84 4.96 -1.37
N LEU A 204 2.58 3.87 -2.11
CA LEU A 204 3.38 3.45 -3.26
C LEU A 204 3.36 4.49 -4.37
N SER A 205 2.19 5.00 -4.76
CA SER A 205 2.04 5.97 -5.84
C SER A 205 2.70 7.30 -5.52
N VAL A 206 2.55 7.81 -4.28
CA VAL A 206 3.26 9.01 -3.82
C VAL A 206 4.77 8.78 -3.78
N GLY A 207 5.22 7.60 -3.34
CA GLY A 207 6.62 7.20 -3.33
C GLY A 207 7.23 7.16 -4.74
N LEU A 208 6.50 6.67 -5.73
CA LEU A 208 6.88 6.66 -7.15
C LEU A 208 6.96 8.08 -7.71
N ALA A 209 5.90 8.90 -7.52
CA ALA A 209 5.83 10.28 -7.99
C ALA A 209 6.99 11.13 -7.46
N ARG A 210 7.30 11.02 -6.16
CA ARG A 210 8.38 11.77 -5.52
C ARG A 210 9.75 11.47 -6.13
N ARG A 211 10.01 10.21 -6.48
CA ARG A 211 11.30 9.78 -7.06
C ARG A 211 11.44 10.17 -8.52
N ASP A 212 10.35 10.12 -9.28
CA ASP A 212 10.33 10.59 -10.67
C ASP A 212 10.60 12.10 -10.75
N THR A 213 9.95 12.90 -9.89
CA THR A 213 10.20 14.35 -9.80
C THR A 213 11.66 14.64 -9.45
N ALA A 214 12.25 13.96 -8.47
CA ALA A 214 13.65 14.14 -8.10
C ALA A 214 14.62 13.84 -9.25
N GLN A 215 14.34 12.82 -10.07
CA GLN A 215 15.14 12.50 -11.24
C GLN A 215 15.02 13.57 -12.33
N ARG A 216 13.82 14.05 -12.61
CA ARG A 216 13.57 15.11 -13.59
C ARG A 216 14.23 16.42 -13.19
N THR A 217 14.17 16.80 -11.91
CA THR A 217 14.85 17.99 -11.39
C THR A 217 16.37 17.87 -11.54
N SER A 218 16.94 16.71 -11.16
CA SER A 218 18.37 16.45 -11.31
C SER A 218 18.82 16.45 -12.78
N ALA A 219 18.03 15.89 -13.69
CA ALA A 219 18.33 15.92 -15.12
C ALA A 219 18.27 17.35 -15.69
N ALA A 220 17.26 18.12 -15.32
CA ALA A 220 17.12 19.52 -15.73
C ALA A 220 18.29 20.40 -15.23
N GLU A 221 18.71 20.22 -13.97
CA GLU A 221 19.88 20.91 -13.40
C GLU A 221 21.18 20.55 -14.13
N LEU A 222 21.34 19.27 -14.54
CA LEU A 222 22.50 18.84 -15.33
C LEU A 222 22.50 19.44 -16.74
N GLU A 223 21.34 19.51 -17.42
CA GLU A 223 21.19 20.14 -18.74
C GLU A 223 21.46 21.66 -18.66
N GLU A 224 20.93 22.35 -17.67
CA GLU A 224 21.21 23.77 -17.44
C GLU A 224 22.71 24.02 -17.16
N GLY A 225 23.35 23.18 -16.37
CA GLY A 225 24.77 23.22 -16.08
C GLY A 225 25.63 23.04 -17.35
N GLN A 226 25.25 22.11 -18.24
CA GLN A 226 25.91 21.87 -19.52
C GLN A 226 25.72 23.04 -20.47
N LEU A 227 24.52 23.61 -20.57
CA LEU A 227 24.23 24.79 -21.40
C LEU A 227 24.99 26.03 -20.91
N HIS A 228 25.12 26.19 -19.58
CA HIS A 228 25.89 27.29 -19.00
C HIS A 228 27.38 27.11 -19.28
N GLY A 229 27.94 25.94 -19.17
CA GLY A 229 29.31 25.60 -19.54
C GLY A 229 29.63 25.87 -21.02
N MET A 230 28.72 25.53 -21.92
CA MET A 230 28.84 25.80 -23.34
C MET A 230 28.80 27.29 -23.67
N ARG A 231 27.96 28.09 -22.96
CA ARG A 231 27.91 29.56 -23.13
C ARG A 231 29.18 30.23 -22.67
N ILE A 232 29.82 29.77 -21.60
CA ILE A 232 31.10 30.30 -21.13
C ILE A 232 32.21 29.93 -22.11
N SER A 233 32.26 28.71 -22.64
CA SER A 233 33.23 28.26 -23.64
C SER A 233 33.09 28.97 -24.99
N GLY A 234 31.85 29.32 -25.38
CA GLY A 234 31.57 30.08 -26.61
C GLY A 234 31.98 31.57 -26.55
N LYS A 235 31.98 32.21 -25.39
CA LYS A 235 32.40 33.62 -25.22
C LYS A 235 33.91 33.84 -25.32
N LEU A 236 34.71 32.79 -25.20
CA LEU A 236 36.18 32.88 -25.29
C LEU A 236 36.71 32.78 -26.72
N LYS A 237 35.88 32.61 -27.75
CA LYS A 237 36.29 32.49 -29.15
C LYS A 237 36.03 33.71 -30.06
N PHE A 238 35.54 34.84 -29.52
CA PHE A 238 35.34 36.05 -30.32
C PHE A 238 36.18 37.22 -29.80
N GLY A 239 37.48 37.03 -29.76
CA GLY A 239 38.43 38.09 -29.41
C GLY A 239 39.75 37.86 -30.15
N GLY A 240 39.80 38.19 -31.44
CA GLY A 240 41.06 38.19 -32.17
C GLY A 240 40.88 38.40 -33.67
N HIS A 241 41.32 39.58 -34.11
CA HIS A 241 41.56 40.07 -35.48
C HIS A 241 40.44 40.90 -36.09
N LEU A 242 40.63 42.20 -35.97
CA LEU A 242 40.42 43.19 -37.00
C LEU A 242 41.59 44.20 -36.92
N GLU A 243 42.52 44.03 -37.79
CA GLU A 243 43.23 45.13 -38.44
C GLU A 243 42.55 45.43 -39.76
#